data_fe94ff6eea4865fecc1d0d6f035f22d1
#
_entry.id   fe94ff6eea4865fecc1d0d6f035f22d1
#
_cell.length_a   1.000
_cell.length_b   1.000
_cell.length_c   1.000
_cell.angle_alpha   90.00
_cell.angle_beta   90.00
_cell.angle_gamma   90.00
#
_symmetry.space_group_name_H-M   'P 1'
#
loop_
_entity.id
_entity.type
_entity.pdbx_description
1 polymer ?
#
loop_
_entity_poly.entity_id
_entity_poly.type
_entity_poly.pdbx_seq_one_letter_code
_entity_poly.pdbx_strand_id
1 'polypeptide(L)'
;MGYQVSFEQHPGYLQATVTGTNDQESVMRYLQDVRAECKRLGCFRVLIDERLEGPRLAVDEVFTIASEGAMDAMGIFEAMAYVDPQMGQMAEFAETVAVNRGMPVKIFDSIEAARTWLLEQAARPDARNIFTGEDETQP
;
A
#
# COMPACT_ATOMS: atom_id res chain seq x y z
N MET A 1 -1.57 -22.13 2.89
CA MET A 1 -1.95 -21.65 2.30
C MET A 1 -3.14 -20.79 2.03
N GLY A 2 -3.56 -20.00 2.84
CA GLY A 2 -4.62 -19.08 2.58
C GLY A 2 -4.44 -17.82 3.39
N TYR A 3 -5.33 -16.90 3.17
CA TYR A 3 -5.33 -15.65 3.87
C TYR A 3 -6.77 -15.18 4.06
N GLN A 4 -6.95 -14.24 4.97
CA GLN A 4 -8.21 -13.55 5.13
C GLN A 4 -7.92 -12.05 5.17
N VAL A 5 -8.77 -11.26 4.53
CA VAL A 5 -8.64 -9.82 4.55
C VAL A 5 -9.96 -9.22 4.98
N SER A 6 -9.90 -8.27 5.90
CA SER A 6 -11.06 -7.52 6.34
C SER A 6 -10.79 -6.04 6.10
N PHE A 7 -11.86 -5.29 5.82
CA PHE A 7 -11.76 -3.88 5.47
C PHE A 7 -12.54 -3.02 6.42
N GLU A 8 -11.99 -1.86 6.73
CA GLU A 8 -12.67 -0.88 7.58
C GLU A 8 -12.41 0.51 7.00
N GLN A 9 -13.48 1.26 6.74
CA GLN A 9 -13.34 2.62 6.25
C GLN A 9 -13.10 3.58 7.40
N HIS A 10 -12.12 4.45 7.22
CA HIS A 10 -11.83 5.53 8.15
C HIS A 10 -11.89 6.84 7.38
N PRO A 11 -12.07 7.98 8.08
CA PRO A 11 -11.97 9.26 7.38
C PRO A 11 -10.62 9.40 6.71
N GLY A 12 -10.61 9.50 5.40
CA GLY A 12 -9.41 9.75 4.63
C GLY A 12 -8.67 8.52 4.13
N TYR A 13 -9.04 7.30 4.56
CA TYR A 13 -8.34 6.10 4.06
C TYR A 13 -9.14 4.84 4.37
N LEU A 14 -8.75 3.76 3.69
CA LEU A 14 -9.30 2.42 3.91
C LEU A 14 -8.24 1.60 4.63
N GLN A 15 -8.64 0.86 5.66
CA GLN A 15 -7.72 -0.04 6.34
C GLN A 15 -8.04 -1.49 5.97
N ALA A 16 -7.03 -2.22 5.54
CA ALA A 16 -7.12 -3.64 5.24
C ALA A 16 -6.28 -4.40 6.25
N THR A 17 -6.91 -5.31 7.00
CA THR A 17 -6.20 -6.17 7.94
C THR A 17 -6.11 -7.56 7.33
N VAL A 18 -4.90 -8.08 7.20
CA VAL A 18 -4.63 -9.34 6.51
C VAL A 18 -4.03 -10.35 7.47
N THR A 19 -4.64 -11.53 7.57
CA THR A 19 -4.12 -12.64 8.37
C THR A 19 -3.98 -13.86 7.47
N GLY A 20 -3.21 -14.83 7.92
CA GLY A 20 -3.03 -16.08 7.18
C GLY A 20 -1.58 -16.45 7.03
N THR A 21 -1.25 -17.11 5.93
CA THR A 21 0.07 -17.64 5.68
C THR A 21 0.92 -16.67 4.87
N ASN A 22 2.18 -16.50 5.28
CA ASN A 22 3.11 -15.61 4.58
C ASN A 22 3.76 -16.34 3.43
N ASP A 23 3.13 -16.27 2.26
CA ASP A 23 3.70 -16.81 1.03
C ASP A 23 3.39 -15.85 -0.12
N GLN A 24 4.16 -16.00 -1.20
CA GLN A 24 4.08 -15.07 -2.32
C GLN A 24 2.68 -15.04 -2.92
N GLU A 25 2.06 -16.19 -3.06
CA GLU A 25 0.72 -16.27 -3.68
C GLU A 25 -0.32 -15.53 -2.84
N SER A 26 -0.29 -15.73 -1.52
CA SER A 26 -1.24 -15.04 -0.64
C SER A 26 -1.08 -13.54 -0.71
N VAL A 27 0.16 -13.05 -0.70
CA VAL A 27 0.42 -11.63 -0.76
C VAL A 27 -0.06 -11.03 -2.09
N MET A 28 0.25 -11.70 -3.20
CA MET A 28 -0.19 -11.21 -4.51
C MET A 28 -1.70 -11.17 -4.60
N ARG A 29 -2.37 -12.17 -4.04
CA ARG A 29 -3.83 -12.23 -4.10
C ARG A 29 -4.50 -11.19 -3.22
N TYR A 30 -4.03 -11.01 -1.98
CA TYR A 30 -4.71 -10.04 -1.14
C TYR A 30 -4.49 -8.61 -1.66
N LEU A 31 -3.37 -8.35 -2.31
CA LEU A 31 -3.16 -7.04 -2.93
C LEU A 31 -4.18 -6.78 -4.03
N GLN A 32 -4.56 -7.82 -4.78
CA GLN A 32 -5.62 -7.69 -5.77
C GLN A 32 -6.97 -7.42 -5.11
N ASP A 33 -7.25 -8.07 -3.98
CA ASP A 33 -8.48 -7.83 -3.23
C ASP A 33 -8.54 -6.40 -2.72
N VAL A 34 -7.42 -5.88 -2.22
CA VAL A 34 -7.33 -4.51 -1.73
C VAL A 34 -7.62 -3.53 -2.88
N ARG A 35 -7.02 -3.78 -4.04
CA ARG A 35 -7.24 -2.92 -5.20
C ARG A 35 -8.71 -2.92 -5.61
N ALA A 36 -9.33 -4.09 -5.63
CA ALA A 36 -10.74 -4.21 -6.00
C ALA A 36 -11.63 -3.44 -5.03
N GLU A 37 -11.35 -3.54 -3.73
CA GLU A 37 -12.15 -2.86 -2.73
C GLU A 37 -11.97 -1.34 -2.81
N CYS A 38 -10.74 -0.88 -3.04
CA CYS A 38 -10.49 0.54 -3.23
C CYS A 38 -11.27 1.09 -4.41
N LYS A 39 -11.30 0.34 -5.51
CA LYS A 39 -12.08 0.75 -6.68
C LYS A 39 -13.57 0.78 -6.39
N ARG A 40 -14.06 -0.23 -5.67
CA ARG A 40 -15.48 -0.31 -5.34
C ARG A 40 -15.92 0.88 -4.48
N LEU A 41 -15.06 1.30 -3.56
CA LEU A 41 -15.39 2.38 -2.62
C LEU A 41 -14.98 3.75 -3.12
N GLY A 42 -14.15 3.82 -4.16
CA GLY A 42 -13.62 5.10 -4.62
C GLY A 42 -12.64 5.72 -3.65
N CYS A 43 -11.95 4.90 -2.86
CA CYS A 43 -10.99 5.36 -1.87
C CYS A 43 -9.63 4.76 -2.19
N PHE A 44 -8.67 5.61 -2.57
CA PHE A 44 -7.39 5.13 -3.08
C PHE A 44 -6.21 5.45 -2.17
N ARG A 45 -6.49 5.76 -0.91
CA ARG A 45 -5.51 5.81 0.16
C ARG A 45 -5.79 4.64 1.08
N VAL A 46 -4.80 3.76 1.27
CA VAL A 46 -5.03 2.51 1.99
C VAL A 46 -3.91 2.24 2.97
N LEU A 47 -4.28 1.72 4.13
CA LEU A 47 -3.35 1.20 5.14
C LEU A 47 -3.51 -0.32 5.14
N ILE A 48 -2.43 -1.03 4.86
CA ILE A 48 -2.43 -2.49 4.92
C ILE A 48 -1.74 -2.91 6.20
N ASP A 49 -2.51 -3.53 7.09
CA ASP A 49 -2.00 -4.09 8.34
C ASP A 49 -1.78 -5.57 8.10
N GLU A 50 -0.55 -5.93 7.73
CA GLU A 50 -0.23 -7.30 7.37
C GLU A 50 0.21 -8.09 8.59
N ARG A 51 -0.56 -9.14 8.92
CA ARG A 51 -0.30 -10.02 10.06
C ARG A 51 -0.19 -11.46 9.59
N LEU A 52 0.55 -11.67 8.52
CA LEU A 52 0.76 -13.02 8.01
C LEU A 52 1.80 -13.75 8.86
N GLU A 53 1.62 -15.06 8.98
CA GLU A 53 2.50 -15.91 9.79
C GLU A 53 3.23 -16.90 8.91
N GLY A 54 4.42 -17.30 9.37
CA GLY A 54 5.23 -18.28 8.66
C GLY A 54 6.60 -17.72 8.32
N PRO A 55 7.36 -18.47 7.50
CA PRO A 55 8.70 -18.04 7.14
C PRO A 55 8.71 -16.72 6.39
N ARG A 56 9.83 -16.01 6.52
CA ARG A 56 10.00 -14.75 5.79
C ARG A 56 10.15 -15.04 4.30
N LEU A 57 9.64 -14.15 3.48
CA LEU A 57 9.80 -14.29 2.04
C LEU A 57 11.25 -14.07 1.64
N ALA A 58 11.67 -14.79 0.60
CA ALA A 58 13.01 -14.64 0.05
C ALA A 58 13.11 -13.33 -0.75
N VAL A 59 14.34 -12.88 -0.98
CA VAL A 59 14.59 -11.61 -1.67
C VAL A 59 13.93 -11.57 -3.04
N ASP A 60 14.03 -12.67 -3.80
CA ASP A 60 13.43 -12.73 -5.12
C ASP A 60 11.90 -12.69 -5.06
N GLU A 61 11.32 -13.29 -4.03
CA GLU A 61 9.87 -13.24 -3.85
C GLU A 61 9.41 -11.81 -3.53
N VAL A 62 10.15 -11.12 -2.66
CA VAL A 62 9.84 -9.74 -2.33
C VAL A 62 9.98 -8.85 -3.56
N PHE A 63 11.03 -9.08 -4.35
CA PHE A 63 11.22 -8.31 -5.58
C PHE A 63 10.05 -8.51 -6.55
N THR A 64 9.62 -9.77 -6.72
CA THR A 64 8.49 -10.06 -7.60
C THR A 64 7.22 -9.36 -7.14
N ILE A 65 6.92 -9.45 -5.84
CA ILE A 65 5.74 -8.81 -5.29
C ILE A 65 5.80 -7.29 -5.50
N ALA A 66 6.92 -6.69 -5.14
CA ALA A 66 7.04 -5.24 -5.21
C ALA A 66 6.98 -4.72 -6.64
N SER A 67 7.63 -5.44 -7.58
CA SER A 67 7.66 -4.98 -8.97
C SER A 67 6.36 -5.27 -9.70
N GLU A 68 5.81 -6.49 -9.59
CA GLU A 68 4.57 -6.83 -10.27
C GLU A 68 3.37 -6.15 -9.64
N GLY A 69 3.37 -6.06 -8.30
CA GLY A 69 2.29 -5.36 -7.62
C GLY A 69 2.23 -3.89 -8.00
N ALA A 70 3.39 -3.25 -8.11
CA ALA A 70 3.44 -1.86 -8.52
C ALA A 70 2.94 -1.68 -9.95
N MET A 71 3.32 -2.58 -10.86
CA MET A 71 2.86 -2.50 -12.24
C MET A 71 1.36 -2.69 -12.35
N ASP A 72 0.82 -3.67 -11.62
CA ASP A 72 -0.61 -3.96 -11.65
C ASP A 72 -1.44 -2.80 -11.07
N ALA A 73 -0.85 -2.05 -10.15
CA ALA A 73 -1.55 -0.97 -9.46
C ALA A 73 -1.20 0.41 -10.01
N MET A 74 -0.47 0.46 -11.12
CA MET A 74 0.03 1.73 -11.66
C MET A 74 -1.11 2.72 -11.87
N GLY A 75 -0.95 3.91 -11.28
CA GLY A 75 -1.92 4.98 -11.46
C GLY A 75 -3.21 4.83 -10.67
N ILE A 76 -3.35 3.78 -9.87
CA ILE A 76 -4.58 3.55 -9.11
C ILE A 76 -4.51 4.19 -7.73
N PHE A 77 -3.45 3.89 -6.96
CA PHE A 77 -3.38 4.35 -5.59
C PHE A 77 -2.82 5.77 -5.48
N GLU A 78 -3.37 6.54 -4.55
CA GLU A 78 -2.81 7.85 -4.19
C GLU A 78 -1.72 7.68 -3.13
N ALA A 79 -1.92 6.76 -2.20
CA ALA A 79 -0.94 6.47 -1.17
C ALA A 79 -1.26 5.11 -0.54
N MET A 80 -0.22 4.33 -0.29
CA MET A 80 -0.37 3.04 0.38
C MET A 80 0.62 2.98 1.54
N ALA A 81 0.10 2.86 2.75
CA ALA A 81 0.92 2.62 3.94
C ALA A 81 0.86 1.14 4.26
N TYR A 82 2.03 0.51 4.32
CA TYR A 82 2.14 -0.93 4.48
C TYR A 82 2.79 -1.20 5.84
N VAL A 83 2.06 -1.89 6.71
CA VAL A 83 2.54 -2.14 8.07
C VAL A 83 2.94 -3.60 8.21
N ASP A 84 4.22 -3.86 8.43
CA ASP A 84 4.73 -5.19 8.67
C ASP A 84 5.95 -5.08 9.57
N PRO A 85 5.75 -5.19 10.91
CA PRO A 85 6.87 -5.01 11.84
C PRO A 85 7.97 -6.06 11.70
N GLN A 86 7.68 -7.20 11.05
CA GLN A 86 8.66 -8.26 10.91
C GLN A 86 9.52 -8.13 9.66
N MET A 87 9.24 -7.14 8.81
CA MET A 87 9.94 -7.04 7.54
C MET A 87 11.39 -6.59 7.66
N GLY A 88 11.69 -5.78 8.66
CA GLY A 88 13.06 -5.37 8.94
C GLY A 88 13.72 -4.67 7.76
N GLN A 89 14.96 -5.08 7.46
CA GLN A 89 15.72 -4.45 6.37
C GLN A 89 15.08 -4.67 5.01
N MET A 90 14.27 -5.70 4.87
CA MET A 90 13.61 -5.96 3.60
C MET A 90 12.59 -4.88 3.25
N ALA A 91 12.12 -4.13 4.24
CA ALA A 91 11.15 -3.06 4.01
C ALA A 91 11.72 -1.99 3.09
N GLU A 92 12.96 -1.57 3.31
CA GLU A 92 13.58 -0.55 2.49
C GLU A 92 13.76 -1.03 1.05
N PHE A 93 14.17 -2.28 0.90
CA PHE A 93 14.34 -2.86 -0.42
C PHE A 93 13.02 -2.90 -1.19
N ALA A 94 11.98 -3.43 -0.55
CA ALA A 94 10.67 -3.54 -1.20
C ALA A 94 10.10 -2.17 -1.55
N GLU A 95 10.24 -1.21 -0.64
CA GLU A 95 9.76 0.14 -0.87
C GLU A 95 10.48 0.77 -2.06
N THR A 96 11.79 0.62 -2.12
CA THR A 96 12.59 1.19 -3.21
C THR A 96 12.15 0.61 -4.56
N VAL A 97 11.98 -0.72 -4.62
CA VAL A 97 11.55 -1.36 -5.85
C VAL A 97 10.20 -0.83 -6.32
N ALA A 98 9.24 -0.73 -5.40
CA ALA A 98 7.89 -0.31 -5.75
C ALA A 98 7.85 1.18 -6.13
N VAL A 99 8.54 2.03 -5.37
CA VAL A 99 8.55 3.47 -5.62
C VAL A 99 9.20 3.78 -6.96
N ASN A 100 10.27 3.07 -7.30
CA ASN A 100 10.93 3.27 -8.58
C ASN A 100 10.03 2.92 -9.77
N ARG A 101 8.95 2.19 -9.51
CA ARG A 101 7.99 1.82 -10.54
C ARG A 101 6.69 2.64 -10.46
N GLY A 102 6.72 3.71 -9.68
CA GLY A 102 5.61 4.65 -9.63
C GLY A 102 4.54 4.35 -8.58
N MET A 103 4.79 3.40 -7.69
CA MET A 103 3.85 3.05 -6.65
C MET A 103 4.08 3.95 -5.43
N PRO A 104 3.08 4.74 -5.00
CA PRO A 104 3.25 5.64 -3.85
C PRO A 104 3.06 4.88 -2.53
N VAL A 105 4.05 4.02 -2.20
CA VAL A 105 4.00 3.16 -1.03
C VAL A 105 5.09 3.53 -0.05
N LYS A 106 4.78 3.41 1.26
CA LYS A 106 5.77 3.53 2.31
C LYS A 106 5.50 2.45 3.34
N ILE A 107 6.57 1.82 3.83
CA ILE A 107 6.46 0.69 4.75
C ILE A 107 6.81 1.15 6.16
N PHE A 108 5.99 0.72 7.12
CA PHE A 108 6.08 1.15 8.51
C PHE A 108 6.13 -0.08 9.42
N ASP A 109 6.62 0.13 10.63
CA ASP A 109 6.60 -0.92 11.65
C ASP A 109 5.51 -0.69 12.69
N SER A 110 4.70 0.36 12.55
CA SER A 110 3.58 0.60 13.46
C SER A 110 2.39 1.20 12.71
N ILE A 111 1.21 0.88 13.20
CA ILE A 111 -0.03 1.39 12.61
C ILE A 111 -0.15 2.90 12.83
N GLU A 112 0.31 3.39 13.98
CA GLU A 112 0.21 4.82 14.27
C GLU A 112 1.02 5.65 13.29
N ALA A 113 2.26 5.23 13.03
CA ALA A 113 3.11 5.96 12.08
C ALA A 113 2.51 5.92 10.67
N ALA A 114 1.97 4.78 10.30
CA ALA A 114 1.34 4.62 8.99
C ALA A 114 0.11 5.52 8.84
N ARG A 115 -0.72 5.55 9.86
CA ARG A 115 -1.92 6.40 9.85
C ARG A 115 -1.55 7.86 9.74
N THR A 116 -0.57 8.30 10.52
CA THR A 116 -0.13 9.69 10.50
C THR A 116 0.33 10.07 9.10
N TRP A 117 1.14 9.21 8.48
CA TRP A 117 1.64 9.48 7.14
C TRP A 117 0.49 9.56 6.12
N LEU A 118 -0.47 8.62 6.21
CA LEU A 118 -1.61 8.63 5.27
C LEU A 118 -2.45 9.89 5.41
N LEU A 119 -2.68 10.35 6.63
CA LEU A 119 -3.47 11.56 6.84
C LEU A 119 -2.74 12.79 6.33
N GLU A 120 -1.41 12.79 6.41
CA GLU A 120 -0.62 13.86 5.82
C GLU A 120 -0.74 13.86 4.30
N GLN A 121 -0.75 12.66 3.69
CA GLN A 121 -0.94 12.58 2.25
C GLN A 121 -2.33 13.06 1.84
N ALA A 122 -3.34 12.74 2.64
CA ALA A 122 -4.71 13.18 2.36
C ALA A 122 -4.84 14.70 2.42
N ALA A 123 -4.03 15.36 3.24
CA ALA A 123 -4.08 16.81 3.39
C ALA A 123 -3.29 17.52 2.30
N ARG A 124 -2.49 16.82 1.52
CA ARG A 124 -1.68 17.42 0.46
C ARG A 124 -2.50 17.59 -0.81
N PRO A 125 -2.24 18.64 -1.59
CA PRO A 125 -2.84 18.71 -2.91
C PRO A 125 -2.33 17.57 -3.79
N ASP A 126 -3.23 17.00 -4.56
CA ASP A 126 -2.84 16.01 -5.57
C ASP A 126 -1.94 16.70 -6.60
N ALA A 127 -0.87 16.02 -7.02
CA ALA A 127 0.04 16.56 -8.03
C ALA A 127 -0.70 16.90 -9.31
N ARG A 128 -1.72 16.13 -9.66
CA ARG A 128 -2.53 16.42 -10.84
C ARG A 128 -3.30 17.70 -10.68
N ASN A 129 -3.77 18.00 -9.48
CA ASN A 129 -4.47 19.25 -9.22
C ASN A 129 -3.54 20.44 -9.29
N ILE A 130 -2.28 20.27 -8.91
CA ILE A 130 -1.31 21.35 -9.00
C ILE A 130 -1.13 21.76 -10.46
N PHE A 131 -1.08 20.82 -11.37
CA PHE A 131 -0.90 21.12 -12.77
C PHE A 131 -2.16 21.67 -13.43
N THR A 132 -3.31 21.25 -12.99
CA THR A 132 -4.57 21.68 -13.60
C THR A 132 -5.14 22.92 -12.93
N GLY A 133 -4.81 23.18 -11.75
CA GLY A 133 -5.28 24.31 -11.01
C GLY A 133 -4.41 25.49 -11.22
N GLU A 134 -4.03 25.45 -11.61
CA GLU A 134 -3.73 26.12 -11.47
C GLU A 134 -3.62 26.72 -11.38
N ASP A 135 -3.45 26.62 -11.41
CA ASP A 135 -3.44 26.90 -11.08
C ASP A 135 -3.67 27.47 -11.00
N GLU A 136 -3.99 27.62 -11.35
CA GLU A 136 -4.53 27.99 -11.18
C GLU A 136 -4.51 28.54 -10.43
N THR A 137 -4.30 28.67 -10.17
CA THR A 137 -4.35 29.09 -9.40
C THR A 137 -3.71 29.58 -8.96
N GLN A 138 -3.41 29.51 -9.25
CA GLN A 138 -3.12 29.83 -8.90
C GLN A 138 -2.78 30.53 -9.04
N PRO A 139 -2.50 31.03 -9.17
CA PRO A 139 -2.39 31.63 -9.32
C PRO A 139 -2.20 31.93 -9.19
#